data_2321aeacb9e2b2a3ebd0ae3f4277c8bd
#
_entry.id   2321aeacb9e2b2a3ebd0ae3f4277c8bd
#
_cell.length_a   1.000
_cell.length_b   1.000
_cell.length_c   1.000
_cell.angle_alpha   90.00
_cell.angle_beta   90.00
_cell.angle_gamma   90.00
#
_symmetry.space_group_name_H-M   'P 1'
#
loop_
_entity.id
_entity.type
_entity.pdbx_description
1 polymer ?
#
loop_
_entity_poly.entity_id
_entity_poly.type
_entity_poly.pdbx_seq_one_letter_code
_entity_poly.pdbx_strand_id
1 'polypeptide(L)'
;MNQNAWVRLDHVARNLFPFTLTLLLIMVGMVPLRIPDLSPIIPSLGLVAVYYWAIYRPDLLPAWAVFAVGLIQDLLGGGPLGVNAAVFLIAWAAIGTQRRLLITGSFVLVWAIFLPAGAFAFLLIWLFHCMIEGALIQPGPAVFQYLTTVAVYPCLAWIFAQAQRAVLR
;
A
#
# COMPACT_ATOMS: atom_id res chain seq x y z
N MET A 1 -36.08 0.28 -18.88
CA MET A 1 -35.73 -0.25 -17.53
C MET A 1 -34.23 -0.48 -17.29
N ASN A 2 -33.32 -0.17 -18.23
CA ASN A 2 -31.89 -0.53 -18.07
C ASN A 2 -30.92 0.62 -17.74
N GLN A 3 -31.36 1.87 -17.69
CA GLN A 3 -30.46 3.00 -17.39
C GLN A 3 -29.93 2.99 -15.94
N ASN A 4 -30.75 2.53 -14.98
CA ASN A 4 -30.32 2.45 -13.58
C ASN A 4 -29.30 1.34 -13.29
N ALA A 5 -29.25 0.29 -14.12
CA ALA A 5 -28.27 -0.78 -13.99
C ALA A 5 -26.88 -0.33 -14.48
N TRP A 6 -26.81 0.38 -15.59
CA TRP A 6 -25.54 0.87 -16.13
C TRP A 6 -24.91 1.93 -15.22
N VAL A 7 -25.72 2.84 -14.63
CA VAL A 7 -25.25 3.84 -13.66
C VAL A 7 -24.72 3.17 -12.38
N ARG A 8 -25.39 2.11 -11.90
CA ARG A 8 -24.91 1.33 -10.74
C ARG A 8 -23.62 0.57 -11.05
N LEU A 9 -23.50 0.00 -12.23
CA LEU A 9 -22.28 -0.70 -12.66
C LEU A 9 -21.10 0.27 -12.78
N ASP A 10 -21.31 1.47 -13.30
CA ASP A 10 -20.29 2.50 -13.41
C ASP A 10 -19.80 2.96 -12.02
N HIS A 11 -20.73 3.17 -11.08
CA HIS A 11 -20.39 3.49 -9.69
C HIS A 11 -19.61 2.35 -8.99
N VAL A 12 -20.02 1.10 -9.19
CA VAL A 12 -19.32 -0.06 -8.61
C VAL A 12 -17.94 -0.22 -9.24
N ALA A 13 -17.82 -0.06 -10.55
CA ALA A 13 -16.54 -0.13 -11.26
C ALA A 13 -15.56 0.96 -10.79
N ARG A 14 -16.04 2.19 -10.61
CA ARG A 14 -15.24 3.30 -10.10
C ARG A 14 -14.80 3.08 -8.66
N ASN A 15 -15.66 2.51 -7.82
CA ASN A 15 -15.34 2.21 -6.42
C ASN A 15 -14.34 1.03 -6.28
N LEU A 16 -14.41 0.05 -7.19
CA LEU A 16 -13.49 -1.10 -7.19
C LEU A 16 -12.13 -0.77 -7.83
N PHE A 17 -12.05 0.30 -8.62
CA PHE A 17 -10.84 0.64 -9.37
C PHE A 17 -9.58 0.77 -8.49
N PRO A 18 -9.58 1.50 -7.35
CA PRO A 18 -8.39 1.58 -6.49
C PRO A 18 -7.99 0.25 -5.90
N PHE A 19 -8.97 -0.59 -5.53
CA PHE A 19 -8.71 -1.91 -4.98
C PHE A 19 -8.08 -2.83 -6.04
N THR A 20 -8.66 -2.90 -7.25
CA THR A 20 -8.12 -3.71 -8.35
C THR A 20 -6.76 -3.23 -8.81
N LEU A 21 -6.54 -1.91 -8.89
CA LEU A 21 -5.24 -1.33 -9.23
C LEU A 21 -4.18 -1.69 -8.18
N THR A 22 -4.53 -1.62 -6.90
CA THR A 22 -3.63 -2.00 -5.80
C THR A 22 -3.27 -3.48 -5.88
N LEU A 23 -4.26 -4.35 -6.10
CA LEU A 23 -4.02 -5.79 -6.27
C LEU A 23 -3.11 -6.09 -7.46
N LEU A 24 -3.36 -5.44 -8.59
CA LEU A 24 -2.55 -5.62 -9.79
C LEU A 24 -1.10 -5.20 -9.55
N LEU A 25 -0.87 -4.09 -8.84
CA LEU A 25 0.47 -3.66 -8.46
C LEU A 25 1.16 -4.65 -7.51
N ILE A 26 0.44 -5.20 -6.54
CA ILE A 26 0.98 -6.24 -5.66
C ILE A 26 1.37 -7.47 -6.49
N MET A 27 0.51 -7.93 -7.39
CA MET A 27 0.80 -9.06 -8.26
C MET A 27 2.03 -8.80 -9.15
N VAL A 28 2.16 -7.61 -9.71
CA VAL A 28 3.34 -7.21 -10.50
C VAL A 28 4.60 -7.20 -9.63
N GLY A 29 4.52 -6.69 -8.40
CA GLY A 29 5.64 -6.70 -7.46
C GLY A 29 6.05 -8.09 -6.99
N MET A 30 5.15 -9.06 -7.06
CA MET A 30 5.42 -10.46 -6.68
C MET A 30 5.94 -11.32 -7.84
N VAL A 31 6.03 -10.78 -9.06
CA VAL A 31 6.67 -11.50 -10.17
C VAL A 31 8.13 -11.79 -9.79
N PRO A 32 8.52 -13.08 -9.64
CA PRO A 32 9.86 -13.42 -9.22
C PRO A 32 10.84 -13.02 -10.32
N LEU A 33 11.48 -11.88 -10.15
CA LEU A 33 12.69 -11.58 -10.87
C LEU A 33 13.70 -12.60 -10.36
N ARG A 34 13.95 -13.67 -11.13
CA ARG A 34 14.84 -14.80 -10.80
C ARG A 34 16.30 -14.35 -10.69
N ILE A 35 16.57 -13.27 -10.00
CA ILE A 35 17.92 -12.78 -9.75
C ILE A 35 18.25 -13.19 -8.32
N PRO A 36 19.26 -14.07 -8.10
CA PRO A 36 19.72 -14.43 -6.76
C PRO A 36 20.00 -13.13 -5.99
N ASP A 37 19.62 -13.08 -4.70
CA ASP A 37 19.83 -11.97 -3.77
C ASP A 37 18.99 -10.69 -3.98
N LEU A 38 18.10 -10.60 -4.98
CA LEU A 38 17.24 -9.43 -5.18
C LEU A 38 15.90 -9.48 -4.45
N SER A 39 15.55 -10.64 -3.86
CA SER A 39 14.27 -10.82 -3.15
C SER A 39 14.00 -9.78 -2.05
N PRO A 40 15.00 -9.33 -1.24
CA PRO A 40 14.77 -8.31 -0.22
C PRO A 40 14.67 -6.88 -0.76
N ILE A 41 14.90 -6.66 -2.06
CA ILE A 41 14.95 -5.31 -2.67
C ILE A 41 13.59 -4.88 -3.25
N ILE A 42 12.62 -5.80 -3.34
CA ILE A 42 11.31 -5.53 -3.93
C ILE A 42 10.53 -4.55 -3.03
N PRO A 43 10.15 -3.35 -3.54
CA PRO A 43 9.43 -2.37 -2.77
C PRO A 43 8.05 -2.87 -2.37
N SER A 44 7.54 -2.44 -1.20
CA SER A 44 6.18 -2.74 -0.75
C SER A 44 5.17 -1.86 -1.51
N LEU A 45 4.77 -2.32 -2.70
CA LEU A 45 3.81 -1.61 -3.55
C LEU A 45 2.45 -1.47 -2.87
N GLY A 46 2.05 -2.46 -2.05
CA GLY A 46 0.83 -2.42 -1.26
C GLY A 46 0.82 -1.29 -0.24
N LEU A 47 1.93 -1.08 0.49
CA LEU A 47 2.04 0.00 1.47
C LEU A 47 1.93 1.37 0.79
N VAL A 48 2.60 1.56 -0.35
CA VAL A 48 2.53 2.81 -1.12
C VAL A 48 1.10 3.08 -1.60
N ALA A 49 0.42 2.05 -2.11
CA ALA A 49 -0.96 2.17 -2.57
C ALA A 49 -1.91 2.52 -1.41
N VAL A 50 -1.82 1.80 -0.28
CA VAL A 50 -2.63 2.08 0.91
C VAL A 50 -2.40 3.50 1.41
N TYR A 51 -1.15 3.97 1.48
CA TYR A 51 -0.81 5.33 1.88
C TYR A 51 -1.44 6.36 0.94
N TYR A 52 -1.29 6.19 -0.38
CA TYR A 52 -1.84 7.10 -1.37
C TYR A 52 -3.37 7.20 -1.30
N TRP A 53 -4.06 6.06 -1.32
CA TRP A 53 -5.53 6.04 -1.30
C TRP A 53 -6.10 6.51 0.03
N ALA A 54 -5.45 6.24 1.17
CA ALA A 54 -5.86 6.73 2.47
C ALA A 54 -5.86 8.27 2.55
N ILE A 55 -4.95 8.93 1.85
CA ILE A 55 -4.89 10.40 1.78
C ILE A 55 -5.95 10.94 0.83
N TYR A 56 -5.93 10.49 -0.43
CA TYR A 56 -6.69 11.15 -1.49
C TYR A 56 -8.13 10.64 -1.61
N ARG A 57 -8.38 9.36 -1.41
CA ARG A 57 -9.71 8.74 -1.60
C ARG A 57 -9.96 7.58 -0.62
N PRO A 58 -10.05 7.84 0.71
CA PRO A 58 -10.33 6.80 1.70
C PRO A 58 -11.70 6.13 1.50
N ASP A 59 -12.64 6.85 0.86
CA ASP A 59 -13.97 6.32 0.55
C ASP A 59 -13.91 5.11 -0.38
N LEU A 60 -12.89 5.05 -1.26
CA LEU A 60 -12.71 4.00 -2.25
C LEU A 60 -11.84 2.83 -1.73
N LEU A 61 -11.09 3.03 -0.64
CA LEU A 61 -10.31 1.98 0.01
C LEU A 61 -10.64 1.94 1.51
N PRO A 62 -11.82 1.42 1.88
CA PRO A 62 -12.24 1.30 3.28
C PRO A 62 -11.38 0.28 4.04
N ALA A 63 -11.44 0.29 5.37
CA ALA A 63 -10.61 -0.54 6.24
C ALA A 63 -10.65 -2.04 5.90
N TRP A 64 -11.81 -2.58 5.52
CA TRP A 64 -11.93 -3.98 5.11
C TRP A 64 -11.14 -4.29 3.83
N ALA A 65 -11.10 -3.35 2.88
CA ALA A 65 -10.34 -3.50 1.63
C ALA A 65 -8.83 -3.40 1.91
N VAL A 66 -8.40 -2.51 2.80
CA VAL A 66 -7.01 -2.43 3.27
C VAL A 66 -6.58 -3.74 3.93
N PHE A 67 -7.44 -4.31 4.78
CA PHE A 67 -7.19 -5.61 5.40
C PHE A 67 -7.04 -6.71 4.37
N ALA A 68 -7.96 -6.78 3.40
CA ALA A 68 -7.92 -7.77 2.32
C ALA A 68 -6.63 -7.64 1.46
N VAL A 69 -6.23 -6.41 1.13
CA VAL A 69 -4.99 -6.11 0.40
C VAL A 69 -3.76 -6.62 1.17
N GLY A 70 -3.69 -6.33 2.47
CA GLY A 70 -2.59 -6.81 3.32
C GLY A 70 -2.56 -8.32 3.45
N LEU A 71 -3.72 -8.96 3.61
CA LEU A 71 -3.84 -10.42 3.70
C LEU A 71 -3.42 -11.11 2.39
N ILE A 72 -3.79 -10.55 1.25
CA ILE A 72 -3.37 -11.05 -0.07
C ILE A 72 -1.85 -10.89 -0.21
N GLN A 73 -1.29 -9.79 0.26
CA GLN A 73 0.17 -9.59 0.24
C GLN A 73 0.89 -10.61 1.12
N ASP A 74 0.34 -10.94 2.30
CA ASP A 74 0.88 -11.98 3.18
C ASP A 74 0.84 -13.36 2.51
N LEU A 75 -0.30 -13.71 1.90
CA LEU A 75 -0.49 -14.98 1.19
C LEU A 75 0.48 -15.15 0.02
N LEU A 76 0.67 -14.11 -0.77
CA LEU A 76 1.55 -14.13 -1.94
C LEU A 76 3.02 -14.05 -1.54
N GLY A 77 3.35 -13.34 -0.46
CA GLY A 77 4.71 -13.16 0.02
C GLY A 77 5.28 -14.37 0.77
N GLY A 78 4.43 -15.35 1.14
CA GLY A 78 4.84 -16.53 1.91
C GLY A 78 5.28 -16.22 3.35
N GLY A 79 4.99 -15.01 3.84
CA GLY A 79 5.25 -14.61 5.22
C GLY A 79 4.14 -15.02 6.20
N PRO A 80 4.26 -14.66 7.49
CA PRO A 80 3.23 -14.93 8.48
C PRO A 80 1.95 -14.17 8.13
N LEU A 81 0.84 -14.89 8.09
CA LEU A 81 -0.48 -14.33 7.75
C LEU A 81 -0.92 -13.27 8.76
N GLY A 82 -1.36 -12.14 8.26
CA GLY A 82 -1.93 -11.06 9.06
C GLY A 82 -0.94 -9.95 9.45
N VAL A 83 0.34 -10.10 9.25
CA VAL A 83 1.35 -9.08 9.59
C VAL A 83 1.18 -7.84 8.72
N ASN A 84 1.21 -7.98 7.39
CA ASN A 84 0.98 -6.85 6.49
C ASN A 84 -0.45 -6.31 6.63
N ALA A 85 -1.45 -7.19 6.81
CA ALA A 85 -2.82 -6.76 7.02
C ALA A 85 -2.96 -5.86 8.27
N ALA A 86 -2.36 -6.23 9.39
CA ALA A 86 -2.37 -5.42 10.62
C ALA A 86 -1.62 -4.10 10.44
N VAL A 87 -0.42 -4.13 9.87
CA VAL A 87 0.40 -2.93 9.65
C VAL A 87 -0.26 -1.96 8.69
N PHE A 88 -0.87 -2.46 7.61
CA PHE A 88 -1.59 -1.61 6.66
C PHE A 88 -2.81 -0.94 7.29
N LEU A 89 -3.54 -1.65 8.16
CA LEU A 89 -4.65 -1.04 8.92
C LEU A 89 -4.15 0.05 9.88
N ILE A 90 -3.06 -0.21 10.59
CA ILE A 90 -2.46 0.79 11.50
C ILE A 90 -2.01 2.02 10.70
N ALA A 91 -1.32 1.83 9.57
CA ALA A 91 -0.89 2.91 8.71
C ALA A 91 -2.10 3.70 8.17
N TRP A 92 -3.13 3.02 7.67
CA TRP A 92 -4.37 3.63 7.17
C TRP A 92 -5.07 4.47 8.24
N ALA A 93 -5.20 3.94 9.46
CA ALA A 93 -5.82 4.66 10.57
C ALA A 93 -5.00 5.88 11.00
N ALA A 94 -3.67 5.74 11.11
CA ALA A 94 -2.77 6.84 11.47
C ALA A 94 -2.81 7.97 10.44
N ILE A 95 -2.84 7.64 9.14
CA ILE A 95 -2.94 8.62 8.06
C ILE A 95 -4.31 9.32 8.09
N GLY A 96 -5.37 8.57 8.38
CA GLY A 96 -6.73 9.10 8.49
C GLY A 96 -6.84 10.27 9.48
N THR A 97 -6.11 10.21 10.60
CA THR A 97 -6.09 11.29 11.60
C THR A 97 -5.39 12.56 11.11
N GLN A 98 -4.40 12.45 10.22
CA GLN A 98 -3.60 13.57 9.72
C GLN A 98 -3.98 13.99 8.29
N ARG A 99 -5.00 13.37 7.72
CA ARG A 99 -5.42 13.55 6.32
C ARG A 99 -5.62 15.01 5.92
N ARG A 100 -6.17 15.84 6.80
CA ARG A 100 -6.44 17.27 6.51
C ARG A 100 -5.19 18.04 6.15
N LEU A 101 -4.08 17.77 6.83
CA LEU A 101 -2.77 18.38 6.55
C LEU A 101 -2.18 17.87 5.23
N LEU A 102 -2.36 16.58 4.95
CA LEU A 102 -1.78 15.92 3.78
C LEU A 102 -2.47 16.31 2.47
N ILE A 103 -3.78 16.51 2.45
CA ILE A 103 -4.54 16.90 1.24
C ILE A 103 -4.20 18.31 0.78
N THR A 104 -3.97 19.23 1.73
CA THR A 104 -3.63 20.63 1.42
C THR A 104 -2.14 20.84 1.18
N GLY A 105 -1.33 19.84 1.51
CA GLY A 105 0.11 19.88 1.40
C GLY A 105 0.65 19.74 -0.02
N SER A 106 1.87 20.23 -0.23
CA SER A 106 2.60 19.97 -1.46
C SER A 106 2.97 18.48 -1.57
N PHE A 107 3.25 18.01 -2.79
CA PHE A 107 3.73 16.65 -3.03
C PHE A 107 4.97 16.32 -2.17
N VAL A 108 5.88 17.27 -2.02
CA VAL A 108 7.09 17.12 -1.22
C VAL A 108 6.75 16.88 0.26
N LEU A 109 5.74 17.57 0.80
CA LEU A 109 5.29 17.37 2.17
C LEU A 109 4.70 15.97 2.35
N VAL A 110 3.86 15.51 1.43
CA VAL A 110 3.27 14.16 1.48
C VAL A 110 4.37 13.09 1.43
N TRP A 111 5.37 13.26 0.58
CA TRP A 111 6.51 12.37 0.50
C TRP A 111 7.38 12.42 1.77
N ALA A 112 7.64 13.61 2.33
CA ALA A 112 8.41 13.77 3.57
C ALA A 112 7.71 13.09 4.77
N ILE A 113 6.37 13.11 4.83
CA ILE A 113 5.61 12.41 5.87
C ILE A 113 5.57 10.90 5.61
N PHE A 114 5.67 10.46 4.36
CA PHE A 114 5.80 9.03 4.04
C PHE A 114 7.09 8.42 4.62
N LEU A 115 8.18 9.19 4.74
CA LEU A 115 9.44 8.70 5.31
C LEU A 115 9.24 8.14 6.73
N PRO A 116 8.80 8.91 7.73
CA PRO A 116 8.59 8.38 9.08
C PRO A 116 7.45 7.36 9.16
N ALA A 117 6.38 7.54 8.37
CA ALA A 117 5.26 6.58 8.35
C ALA A 117 5.69 5.23 7.79
N GLY A 118 6.45 5.21 6.71
CA GLY A 118 7.04 4.01 6.14
C GLY A 118 8.04 3.35 7.08
N ALA A 119 8.95 4.13 7.68
CA ALA A 119 9.90 3.61 8.67
C ALA A 119 9.19 2.93 9.83
N PHE A 120 8.12 3.52 10.35
CA PHE A 120 7.31 2.94 11.40
C PHE A 120 6.61 1.65 10.95
N ALA A 121 6.04 1.63 9.74
CA ALA A 121 5.40 0.44 9.19
C ALA A 121 6.40 -0.72 9.03
N PHE A 122 7.58 -0.47 8.47
CA PHE A 122 8.60 -1.51 8.32
C PHE A 122 9.19 -1.97 9.65
N LEU A 123 9.31 -1.07 10.64
CA LEU A 123 9.68 -1.44 12.00
C LEU A 123 8.66 -2.39 12.62
N LEU A 124 7.36 -2.12 12.46
CA LEU A 124 6.30 -3.01 12.94
C LEU A 124 6.33 -4.36 12.23
N ILE A 125 6.49 -4.39 10.90
CA ILE A 125 6.61 -5.64 10.13
C ILE A 125 7.78 -6.46 10.66
N TRP A 126 8.95 -5.85 10.82
CA TRP A 126 10.14 -6.51 11.35
C TRP A 126 9.92 -7.04 12.77
N LEU A 127 9.31 -6.22 13.64
CA LEU A 127 9.03 -6.60 15.03
C LEU A 127 8.07 -7.79 15.10
N PHE A 128 6.99 -7.79 14.31
CA PHE A 128 6.06 -8.92 14.26
C PHE A 128 6.73 -10.20 13.78
N HIS A 129 7.60 -10.12 12.77
CA HIS A 129 8.36 -11.28 12.32
C HIS A 129 9.28 -11.82 13.43
N CYS A 130 10.02 -10.95 14.15
CA CYS A 130 10.84 -11.35 15.28
C CYS A 130 10.02 -12.01 16.40
N MET A 131 8.81 -11.50 16.68
CA MET A 131 7.93 -12.08 17.69
C MET A 131 7.40 -13.45 17.30
N ILE A 132 7.07 -13.66 16.04
CA ILE A 132 6.53 -14.93 15.55
C ILE A 132 7.64 -16.00 15.47
N GLU A 133 8.83 -15.62 15.02
CA GLU A 133 9.96 -16.56 14.92
C GLU A 133 10.68 -16.79 16.26
N GLY A 134 10.40 -15.96 17.28
CA GLY A 134 11.04 -16.06 18.59
C GLY A 134 12.53 -15.74 18.58
N ALA A 135 13.05 -15.14 17.52
CA ALA A 135 14.45 -14.79 17.32
C ALA A 135 14.60 -13.40 16.69
N LEU A 136 15.71 -12.74 17.00
CA LEU A 136 16.07 -11.48 16.35
C LEU A 136 16.55 -11.74 14.91
N ILE A 137 15.73 -11.37 13.95
CA ILE A 137 16.05 -11.48 12.53
C ILE A 137 16.93 -10.30 12.13
N GLN A 138 17.85 -10.52 11.19
CA GLN A 138 18.67 -9.43 10.66
C GLN A 138 17.79 -8.32 10.05
N PRO A 139 17.94 -7.05 10.46
CA PRO A 139 17.09 -5.95 9.96
C PRO A 139 17.45 -5.49 8.53
N GLY A 140 18.60 -5.96 7.99
CA GLY A 140 19.09 -5.55 6.68
C GLY A 140 18.04 -5.60 5.55
N PRO A 141 17.39 -6.75 5.33
CA PRO A 141 16.36 -6.87 4.29
C PRO A 141 15.20 -5.89 4.46
N ALA A 142 14.72 -5.68 5.70
CA ALA A 142 13.64 -4.73 5.98
C ALA A 142 14.05 -3.28 5.70
N VAL A 143 15.29 -2.91 6.04
CA VAL A 143 15.85 -1.58 5.74
C VAL A 143 15.97 -1.35 4.23
N PHE A 144 16.50 -2.33 3.49
CA PHE A 144 16.58 -2.23 2.03
C PHE A 144 15.20 -2.11 1.38
N GLN A 145 14.24 -2.91 1.81
CA GLN A 145 12.86 -2.83 1.32
C GLN A 145 12.22 -1.48 1.63
N TYR A 146 12.46 -0.90 2.81
CA TYR A 146 12.03 0.45 3.15
C TYR A 146 12.64 1.49 2.20
N LEU A 147 13.96 1.48 2.00
CA LEU A 147 14.65 2.44 1.15
C LEU A 147 14.16 2.37 -0.30
N THR A 148 13.99 1.18 -0.86
CA THR A 148 13.44 0.99 -2.22
C THR A 148 12.00 1.46 -2.31
N THR A 149 11.18 1.21 -1.28
CA THR A 149 9.78 1.66 -1.22
C THR A 149 9.69 3.19 -1.22
N VAL A 150 10.54 3.87 -0.44
CA VAL A 150 10.62 5.33 -0.40
C VAL A 150 11.10 5.91 -1.74
N ALA A 151 12.08 5.28 -2.37
CA ALA A 151 12.61 5.71 -3.66
C ALA A 151 11.58 5.58 -4.80
N VAL A 152 10.78 4.52 -4.78
CA VAL A 152 9.77 4.25 -5.81
C VAL A 152 8.48 5.05 -5.58
N TYR A 153 8.25 5.54 -4.36
CA TYR A 153 7.04 6.29 -4.00
C TYR A 153 6.67 7.42 -4.99
N PRO A 154 7.57 8.34 -5.40
CA PRO A 154 7.23 9.43 -6.32
C PRO A 154 6.74 8.93 -7.68
N CYS A 155 7.33 7.86 -8.20
CA CYS A 155 6.92 7.27 -9.48
C CYS A 155 5.50 6.68 -9.37
N LEU A 156 5.23 5.93 -8.31
CA LEU A 156 3.92 5.33 -8.08
C LEU A 156 2.85 6.38 -7.80
N ALA A 157 3.15 7.39 -7.00
CA ALA A 157 2.23 8.48 -6.73
C ALA A 157 1.83 9.23 -8.01
N TRP A 158 2.76 9.41 -8.95
CA TRP A 158 2.46 9.98 -10.27
C TRP A 158 1.53 9.06 -11.08
N ILE A 159 1.82 7.76 -11.11
CA ILE A 159 0.97 6.77 -11.80
C ILE A 159 -0.45 6.77 -11.21
N PHE A 160 -0.58 6.74 -9.88
CA PHE A 160 -1.88 6.80 -9.22
C PHE A 160 -2.63 8.10 -9.51
N ALA A 161 -1.93 9.24 -9.53
CA ALA A 161 -2.53 10.53 -9.88
C ALA A 161 -3.05 10.54 -11.32
N GLN A 162 -2.33 9.96 -12.28
CA GLN A 162 -2.79 9.83 -13.66
C GLN A 162 -3.97 8.88 -13.77
N ALA A 163 -3.90 7.72 -13.13
CA ALA A 163 -4.99 6.75 -13.09
C ALA A 163 -6.27 7.35 -12.46
N GLN A 164 -6.12 8.10 -11.37
CA GLN A 164 -7.22 8.81 -10.73
C GLN A 164 -7.85 9.85 -11.66
N ARG A 165 -7.06 10.62 -12.40
CA ARG A 165 -7.55 11.62 -13.37
C ARG A 165 -8.27 10.99 -14.57
N ALA A 166 -7.84 9.80 -15.00
CA ALA A 166 -8.41 9.11 -16.15
C ALA A 166 -9.76 8.46 -15.84
N VAL A 167 -9.93 7.92 -14.63
CA VAL A 167 -11.09 7.05 -14.29
C VAL A 167 -12.08 7.75 -13.35
N LEU A 168 -11.62 8.66 -12.50
CA LEU A 168 -12.43 9.29 -11.44
C LEU A 168 -12.80 10.75 -11.74
N ARG A 169 -12.66 11.17 -12.99
CA ARG A 169 -13.19 12.44 -13.47
C ARG A 169 -14.71 12.45 -13.60
#